data_a8e3f69d31eac1e31a1721c3fb61484a
#
_entry.id   a8e3f69d31eac1e31a1721c3fb61484a
#
_cell.length_a   1.000
_cell.length_b   1.000
_cell.length_c   1.000
_cell.angle_alpha   90.00
_cell.angle_beta   90.00
_cell.angle_gamma   90.00
#
_symmetry.space_group_name_H-M   'P 1'
#
loop_
_entity.id
_entity.type
_entity.pdbx_description
1 polymer ?
#
loop_
_entity_poly.entity_id
_entity_poly.type
_entity_poly.pdbx_seq_one_letter_code
_entity_poly.pdbx_strand_id
1 'polypeptide(L)'
;MRLNDGEVVSLLGPSGCGKTTLLKLASGIEKLQKGEIKLNDKIISSSNTHLSPDKRKVGYVFQDCALFPHLTILQNIFFGMNSKEISAQTNKIQNLMNEINISRLSDSFPHELSGGQQQQVALVRAIASDPKIILLDEPYSNLDSRLKEKIRDQMLHILREHNISALLVTHDPEEAMFMSDKIGVLNNGVVEQFGSPIDLYLRPKSAFIAEFFGEINLFEGSVDGGLVNTVLGTFKCSKKLNKNKVTIVIRNEAIKLYAVNKAMSEIVNENGFIVSPYFGYVMETRLLAGSTLIHLSLKVNQTNYHIHARIPGL
;
A
#
# COMPACT_ATOMS: atom_id res chain seq x y z
N MET A 1 13.17 -8.36 6.50
CA MET A 1 12.15 -8.45 5.44
C MET A 1 12.71 -9.34 4.33
N ARG A 2 11.89 -10.19 3.73
CA ARG A 2 12.28 -11.06 2.62
C ARG A 2 11.25 -10.91 1.50
N LEU A 3 11.71 -10.86 0.26
CA LEU A 3 10.93 -10.92 -0.97
C LEU A 3 11.26 -12.26 -1.64
N ASN A 4 10.25 -13.02 -2.03
CA ASN A 4 10.40 -14.27 -2.74
C ASN A 4 10.27 -14.05 -4.26
N ASP A 5 10.65 -15.06 -5.05
CA ASP A 5 10.55 -14.99 -6.51
C ASP A 5 9.09 -14.82 -6.94
N GLY A 6 8.82 -13.91 -7.87
CA GLY A 6 7.49 -13.56 -8.35
C GLY A 6 6.58 -12.84 -7.35
N GLU A 7 7.06 -12.59 -6.12
CA GLU A 7 6.29 -11.88 -5.08
C GLU A 7 6.36 -10.37 -5.30
N VAL A 8 5.23 -9.69 -5.06
CA VAL A 8 5.17 -8.24 -4.98
C VAL A 8 5.05 -7.86 -3.51
N VAL A 9 5.99 -7.06 -3.02
CA VAL A 9 6.00 -6.56 -1.65
C VAL A 9 5.94 -5.05 -1.66
N SER A 10 5.07 -4.45 -0.84
CA SER A 10 5.04 -3.01 -0.63
C SER A 10 5.68 -2.59 0.70
N LEU A 11 6.33 -1.44 0.66
CA LEU A 11 6.68 -0.67 1.86
C LEU A 11 5.77 0.54 1.94
N LEU A 12 4.92 0.54 2.95
CA LEU A 12 3.94 1.57 3.23
C LEU A 12 4.39 2.38 4.46
N GLY A 13 4.14 3.68 4.45
CA GLY A 13 4.46 4.53 5.61
C GLY A 13 4.38 6.01 5.28
N PRO A 14 4.40 6.89 6.30
CA PRO A 14 4.34 8.33 6.12
C PRO A 14 5.54 8.87 5.34
N SER A 15 5.43 10.09 4.84
CA SER A 15 6.54 10.78 4.18
C SER A 15 7.73 10.93 5.15
N GLY A 16 8.94 10.73 4.62
CA GLY A 16 10.17 10.86 5.43
C GLY A 16 10.52 9.66 6.32
N CYS A 17 9.73 8.57 6.37
CA CYS A 17 10.05 7.39 7.20
C CYS A 17 11.17 6.49 6.65
N GLY A 18 11.78 6.82 5.49
CA GLY A 18 12.95 6.11 4.95
C GLY A 18 12.67 5.12 3.81
N LYS A 19 11.46 5.12 3.20
CA LYS A 19 11.09 4.21 2.11
C LYS A 19 11.99 4.31 0.88
N THR A 20 12.10 5.50 0.31
CA THR A 20 12.96 5.78 -0.86
C THR A 20 14.44 5.50 -0.56
N THR A 21 14.91 5.81 0.66
CA THR A 21 16.27 5.47 1.10
C THR A 21 16.49 3.96 1.05
N LEU A 22 15.53 3.16 1.49
CA LEU A 22 15.63 1.70 1.42
C LEU A 22 15.72 1.21 -0.02
N LEU A 23 14.93 1.78 -0.95
CA LEU A 23 15.04 1.45 -2.38
C LEU A 23 16.42 1.84 -2.95
N LYS A 24 16.94 3.03 -2.61
CA LYS A 24 18.28 3.47 -3.05
C LYS A 24 19.40 2.58 -2.50
N LEU A 25 19.26 2.09 -1.28
CA LEU A 25 20.19 1.10 -0.71
C LEU A 25 20.08 -0.24 -1.44
N ALA A 26 18.86 -0.71 -1.75
CA ALA A 26 18.62 -1.97 -2.47
C ALA A 26 19.14 -1.90 -3.92
N SER A 27 18.98 -0.77 -4.60
CA SER A 27 19.51 -0.56 -5.95
C SER A 27 21.02 -0.34 -6.01
N GLY A 28 21.64 0.06 -4.88
CA GLY A 28 23.07 0.40 -4.81
C GLY A 28 23.41 1.83 -5.17
N ILE A 29 22.43 2.69 -5.37
CA ILE A 29 22.62 4.13 -5.53
C ILE A 29 23.23 4.73 -4.26
N GLU A 30 22.80 4.23 -3.10
CA GLU A 30 23.38 4.62 -1.80
C GLU A 30 24.10 3.45 -1.13
N LYS A 31 25.13 3.77 -0.31
CA LYS A 31 25.91 2.78 0.42
C LYS A 31 25.27 2.46 1.75
N LEU A 32 25.15 1.16 2.05
CA LEU A 32 24.66 0.67 3.33
C LEU A 32 25.70 0.91 4.42
N GLN A 33 25.29 1.55 5.51
CA GLN A 33 26.16 1.84 6.66
C GLN A 33 26.20 0.68 7.66
N LYS A 34 25.07 0.01 7.90
CA LYS A 34 24.92 -1.12 8.84
C LYS A 34 23.93 -2.13 8.30
N GLY A 35 24.14 -3.39 8.62
CA GLY A 35 23.28 -4.51 8.19
C GLY A 35 23.76 -5.17 6.91
N GLU A 36 22.86 -5.91 6.26
CA GLU A 36 23.13 -6.65 5.04
C GLU A 36 21.93 -6.60 4.08
N ILE A 37 22.22 -6.50 2.78
CA ILE A 37 21.26 -6.75 1.71
C ILE A 37 21.77 -7.94 0.90
N LYS A 38 20.87 -8.93 0.70
CA LYS A 38 21.15 -10.13 -0.07
C LYS A 38 20.26 -10.20 -1.30
N LEU A 39 20.82 -10.71 -2.38
CA LEU A 39 20.09 -11.08 -3.60
C LEU A 39 20.50 -12.51 -3.94
N ASN A 40 19.53 -13.46 -3.98
CA ASN A 40 19.79 -14.89 -4.18
C ASN A 40 20.89 -15.41 -3.24
N ASP A 41 20.73 -15.15 -1.93
CA ASP A 41 21.64 -15.52 -0.83
C ASP A 41 23.06 -14.90 -0.92
N LYS A 42 23.38 -14.13 -1.96
CA LYS A 42 24.64 -13.40 -2.05
C LYS A 42 24.51 -12.02 -1.43
N ILE A 43 25.46 -11.66 -0.55
CA ILE A 43 25.54 -10.30 0.00
C ILE A 43 25.93 -9.33 -1.12
N ILE A 44 25.03 -8.37 -1.41
CA ILE A 44 25.25 -7.30 -2.39
C ILE A 44 25.57 -5.95 -1.74
N SER A 45 25.21 -5.80 -0.46
CA SER A 45 25.58 -4.64 0.36
C SER A 45 25.78 -5.04 1.80
N SER A 46 26.86 -4.54 2.41
CA SER A 46 27.16 -4.60 3.85
C SER A 46 28.09 -3.43 4.19
N SER A 47 28.55 -3.35 5.44
CA SER A 47 29.60 -2.37 5.83
C SER A 47 30.86 -2.48 4.97
N ASN A 48 31.20 -3.69 4.50
CA ASN A 48 32.44 -3.99 3.78
C ASN A 48 32.23 -4.34 2.30
N THR A 49 30.99 -4.49 1.86
CA THR A 49 30.64 -4.90 0.50
C THR A 49 29.65 -3.91 -0.09
N HIS A 50 29.95 -3.42 -1.29
CA HIS A 50 29.03 -2.59 -2.06
C HIS A 50 29.13 -2.98 -3.53
N LEU A 51 28.15 -3.74 -4.00
CA LEU A 51 27.98 -4.01 -5.42
C LEU A 51 27.35 -2.78 -6.09
N SER A 52 27.97 -2.28 -7.16
CA SER A 52 27.46 -1.14 -7.90
C SER A 52 26.12 -1.44 -8.59
N PRO A 53 25.26 -0.43 -8.88
CA PRO A 53 23.92 -0.63 -9.44
C PRO A 53 23.91 -1.47 -10.72
N ASP A 54 24.86 -1.21 -11.65
CA ASP A 54 25.01 -1.92 -12.92
C ASP A 54 25.20 -3.43 -12.79
N LYS A 55 25.76 -3.88 -11.67
CA LYS A 55 26.03 -5.31 -11.37
C LYS A 55 24.93 -6.00 -10.59
N ARG A 56 23.91 -5.28 -10.12
CA ARG A 56 22.86 -5.85 -9.26
C ARG A 56 21.76 -6.58 -10.02
N LYS A 57 21.61 -6.34 -11.33
CA LYS A 57 20.47 -6.82 -12.14
C LYS A 57 19.12 -6.47 -11.49
N VAL A 58 18.98 -5.22 -11.11
CA VAL A 58 17.79 -4.62 -10.49
C VAL A 58 17.26 -3.55 -11.42
N GLY A 59 15.99 -3.63 -11.81
CA GLY A 59 15.30 -2.56 -12.49
C GLY A 59 14.85 -1.50 -11.50
N TYR A 60 14.86 -0.23 -11.87
CA TYR A 60 14.39 0.88 -11.02
C TYR A 60 13.43 1.77 -11.80
N VAL A 61 12.26 1.99 -11.26
CA VAL A 61 11.28 2.97 -11.74
C VAL A 61 11.23 4.12 -10.74
N PHE A 62 11.69 5.28 -11.16
CA PHE A 62 11.71 6.50 -10.37
C PHE A 62 10.31 7.15 -10.33
N GLN A 63 10.04 7.91 -9.28
CA GLN A 63 8.78 8.63 -9.08
C GLN A 63 8.45 9.59 -10.25
N ASP A 64 9.46 10.25 -10.82
CA ASP A 64 9.37 11.16 -11.97
C ASP A 64 9.59 10.45 -13.31
N CYS A 65 9.53 9.11 -13.36
CA CYS A 65 9.84 8.25 -14.49
C CYS A 65 11.29 8.36 -14.99
N ALA A 66 12.00 9.47 -14.77
CA ALA A 66 13.36 9.77 -15.18
C ALA A 66 13.66 9.38 -16.64
N LEU A 67 12.75 9.73 -17.57
CA LEU A 67 12.96 9.52 -19.01
C LEU A 67 13.90 10.57 -19.56
N PHE A 68 14.76 10.18 -20.50
CA PHE A 68 15.68 11.09 -21.18
C PHE A 68 14.91 11.93 -22.22
N PRO A 69 14.77 13.24 -22.04
CA PRO A 69 13.88 14.06 -22.87
C PRO A 69 14.34 14.21 -24.33
N HIS A 70 15.62 13.98 -24.59
CA HIS A 70 16.24 14.07 -25.92
C HIS A 70 16.30 12.75 -26.70
N LEU A 71 15.82 11.67 -26.09
CA LEU A 71 15.73 10.34 -26.71
C LEU A 71 14.27 9.99 -27.01
N THR A 72 14.05 9.24 -28.09
CA THR A 72 12.74 8.67 -28.40
C THR A 72 12.36 7.63 -27.35
N ILE A 73 11.11 7.20 -27.34
CA ILE A 73 10.62 6.17 -26.42
C ILE A 73 11.38 4.86 -26.59
N LEU A 74 11.58 4.42 -27.84
CA LEU A 74 12.33 3.21 -28.10
C LEU A 74 13.79 3.33 -27.64
N GLN A 75 14.43 4.49 -27.87
CA GLN A 75 15.78 4.77 -27.38
C GLN A 75 15.85 4.82 -25.85
N ASN A 76 14.83 5.35 -25.18
CA ASN A 76 14.72 5.32 -23.73
C ASN A 76 14.64 3.88 -23.19
N ILE A 77 13.83 3.03 -23.81
CA ILE A 77 13.66 1.63 -23.40
C ILE A 77 14.97 0.84 -23.52
N PHE A 78 15.70 1.02 -24.60
CA PHE A 78 16.97 0.33 -24.84
C PHE A 78 18.19 1.03 -24.24
N PHE A 79 18.00 2.14 -23.53
CA PHE A 79 19.12 2.90 -22.97
C PHE A 79 19.95 2.05 -22.00
N GLY A 80 21.28 2.08 -22.21
CA GLY A 80 22.23 1.32 -21.40
C GLY A 80 22.45 -0.14 -21.81
N MET A 81 21.71 -0.63 -22.82
CA MET A 81 21.87 -1.98 -23.36
C MET A 81 22.88 -1.99 -24.51
N ASN A 82 23.67 -3.03 -24.59
CA ASN A 82 24.56 -3.24 -25.76
C ASN A 82 23.79 -3.91 -26.93
N SER A 83 24.37 -3.89 -28.12
CA SER A 83 23.71 -4.41 -29.35
C SER A 83 23.27 -5.88 -29.27
N LYS A 84 24.01 -6.73 -28.52
CA LYS A 84 23.64 -8.13 -28.33
C LYS A 84 22.42 -8.27 -27.41
N GLU A 85 22.38 -7.48 -26.34
CA GLU A 85 21.24 -7.45 -25.41
C GLU A 85 19.98 -6.92 -26.12
N ILE A 86 20.11 -5.83 -26.90
CA ILE A 86 19.01 -5.29 -27.71
C ILE A 86 18.46 -6.38 -28.64
N SER A 87 19.31 -7.04 -29.42
CA SER A 87 18.89 -8.09 -30.36
C SER A 87 18.19 -9.24 -29.64
N ALA A 88 18.67 -9.63 -28.45
CA ALA A 88 18.07 -10.71 -27.67
C ALA A 88 16.69 -10.35 -27.09
N GLN A 89 16.47 -9.07 -26.73
CA GLN A 89 15.28 -8.62 -26.01
C GLN A 89 14.23 -7.95 -26.93
N THR A 90 14.56 -7.63 -28.19
CA THR A 90 13.69 -6.86 -29.10
C THR A 90 12.28 -7.45 -29.19
N ASN A 91 12.15 -8.75 -29.42
CA ASN A 91 10.83 -9.39 -29.57
C ASN A 91 10.02 -9.35 -28.26
N LYS A 92 10.67 -9.62 -27.11
CA LYS A 92 10.04 -9.54 -25.79
C LYS A 92 9.53 -8.13 -25.50
N ILE A 93 10.35 -7.13 -25.78
CA ILE A 93 10.01 -5.72 -25.55
C ILE A 93 8.90 -5.27 -26.49
N GLN A 94 8.95 -5.67 -27.77
CA GLN A 94 7.89 -5.34 -28.73
C GLN A 94 6.55 -5.93 -28.31
N ASN A 95 6.53 -7.18 -27.84
CA ASN A 95 5.33 -7.81 -27.31
C ASN A 95 4.79 -7.07 -26.09
N LEU A 96 5.66 -6.72 -25.14
CA LEU A 96 5.30 -5.96 -23.95
C LEU A 96 4.75 -4.56 -24.30
N MET A 97 5.36 -3.86 -25.25
CA MET A 97 4.87 -2.56 -25.73
C MET A 97 3.49 -2.69 -26.42
N ASN A 98 3.23 -3.80 -27.12
CA ASN A 98 1.92 -4.08 -27.72
C ASN A 98 0.86 -4.35 -26.66
N GLU A 99 1.18 -5.16 -25.64
CA GLU A 99 0.31 -5.53 -24.53
C GLU A 99 -0.22 -4.29 -23.79
N ILE A 100 0.64 -3.29 -23.56
CA ILE A 100 0.25 -2.04 -22.88
C ILE A 100 -0.11 -0.90 -23.85
N ASN A 101 -0.20 -1.18 -25.14
CA ASN A 101 -0.62 -0.24 -26.18
C ASN A 101 0.27 1.01 -26.36
N ILE A 102 1.58 0.88 -26.19
CA ILE A 102 2.53 1.99 -26.42
C ILE A 102 3.42 1.81 -27.66
N SER A 103 3.28 0.73 -28.41
CA SER A 103 4.11 0.45 -29.59
C SER A 103 4.08 1.58 -30.63
N ARG A 104 2.92 2.23 -30.80
CA ARG A 104 2.75 3.38 -31.73
C ARG A 104 3.54 4.63 -31.31
N LEU A 105 4.04 4.66 -30.06
CA LEU A 105 4.79 5.79 -29.49
C LEU A 105 6.30 5.62 -29.61
N SER A 106 6.78 4.58 -30.28
CA SER A 106 8.21 4.23 -30.37
C SER A 106 9.11 5.39 -30.79
N ASP A 107 8.64 6.20 -31.75
CA ASP A 107 9.40 7.34 -32.30
C ASP A 107 9.05 8.68 -31.64
N SER A 108 8.10 8.70 -30.73
CA SER A 108 7.72 9.90 -29.96
C SER A 108 8.77 10.22 -28.89
N PHE A 109 8.76 11.46 -28.40
CA PHE A 109 9.58 11.91 -27.28
C PHE A 109 8.77 11.96 -25.99
N PRO A 110 9.43 11.90 -24.79
CA PRO A 110 8.74 11.90 -23.51
C PRO A 110 7.74 13.04 -23.30
N HIS A 111 8.02 14.24 -23.79
CA HIS A 111 7.15 15.41 -23.64
C HIS A 111 5.85 15.32 -24.45
N GLU A 112 5.75 14.40 -25.40
CA GLU A 112 4.54 14.14 -26.20
C GLU A 112 3.59 13.13 -25.51
N LEU A 113 4.02 12.51 -24.41
CA LEU A 113 3.30 11.46 -23.70
C LEU A 113 2.56 12.02 -22.49
N SER A 114 1.39 11.42 -22.20
CA SER A 114 0.74 11.60 -20.89
C SER A 114 1.57 10.99 -19.76
N GLY A 115 1.37 11.44 -18.52
CA GLY A 115 2.08 10.91 -17.35
C GLY A 115 1.97 9.38 -17.21
N GLY A 116 0.77 8.83 -17.47
CA GLY A 116 0.56 7.38 -17.47
C GLY A 116 1.34 6.63 -18.55
N GLN A 117 1.45 7.21 -19.74
CA GLN A 117 2.27 6.64 -20.81
C GLN A 117 3.76 6.71 -20.49
N GLN A 118 4.23 7.82 -19.89
CA GLN A 118 5.60 7.92 -19.40
C GLN A 118 5.92 6.84 -18.37
N GLN A 119 4.98 6.56 -17.48
CA GLN A 119 5.10 5.51 -16.48
C GLN A 119 5.18 4.11 -17.11
N GLN A 120 4.33 3.83 -18.10
CA GLN A 120 4.38 2.58 -18.86
C GLN A 120 5.74 2.40 -19.54
N VAL A 121 6.27 3.46 -20.15
CA VAL A 121 7.61 3.45 -20.77
C VAL A 121 8.71 3.19 -19.73
N ALA A 122 8.65 3.85 -18.58
CA ALA A 122 9.62 3.66 -17.51
C ALA A 122 9.62 2.20 -16.98
N LEU A 123 8.42 1.59 -16.88
CA LEU A 123 8.29 0.17 -16.53
C LEU A 123 8.93 -0.73 -17.58
N VAL A 124 8.61 -0.54 -18.88
CA VAL A 124 9.20 -1.34 -19.97
C VAL A 124 10.71 -1.19 -19.99
N ARG A 125 11.24 0.03 -19.81
CA ARG A 125 12.68 0.27 -19.67
C ARG A 125 13.30 -0.52 -18.52
N ALA A 126 12.62 -0.54 -17.36
CA ALA A 126 13.12 -1.29 -16.20
C ALA A 126 13.12 -2.81 -16.45
N ILE A 127 12.16 -3.33 -17.23
CA ILE A 127 12.07 -4.76 -17.59
C ILE A 127 13.05 -5.14 -18.71
N ALA A 128 13.39 -4.19 -19.58
CA ALA A 128 14.19 -4.46 -20.79
C ALA A 128 15.54 -5.11 -20.49
N SER A 129 16.18 -4.77 -19.40
CA SER A 129 17.45 -5.35 -18.94
C SER A 129 17.34 -6.73 -18.30
N ASP A 130 16.18 -7.35 -18.34
CA ASP A 130 15.86 -8.66 -17.72
C ASP A 130 16.29 -8.75 -16.24
N PRO A 131 15.78 -7.86 -15.39
CA PRO A 131 16.19 -7.76 -14.00
C PRO A 131 15.65 -8.93 -13.17
N LYS A 132 16.29 -9.23 -12.03
CA LYS A 132 15.79 -10.20 -11.04
C LYS A 132 14.65 -9.63 -10.20
N ILE A 133 14.68 -8.32 -9.98
CA ILE A 133 13.70 -7.59 -9.18
C ILE A 133 13.52 -6.19 -9.76
N ILE A 134 12.31 -5.67 -9.67
CA ILE A 134 12.02 -4.27 -9.98
C ILE A 134 11.70 -3.51 -8.70
N LEU A 135 12.33 -2.35 -8.57
CA LEU A 135 12.10 -1.39 -7.49
C LEU A 135 11.23 -0.25 -8.03
N LEU A 136 10.10 0.01 -7.39
CA LEU A 136 9.11 0.98 -7.80
C LEU A 136 8.98 2.06 -6.72
N ASP A 137 9.41 3.28 -7.03
CA ASP A 137 9.40 4.41 -6.09
C ASP A 137 8.20 5.32 -6.37
N GLU A 138 7.13 5.18 -5.57
CA GLU A 138 5.87 5.93 -5.68
C GLU A 138 5.33 6.01 -7.13
N PRO A 139 5.18 4.88 -7.83
CA PRO A 139 4.97 4.86 -9.27
C PRO A 139 3.64 5.49 -9.73
N TYR A 140 2.70 5.79 -8.85
CA TYR A 140 1.39 6.31 -9.21
C TYR A 140 1.09 7.71 -8.65
N SER A 141 2.06 8.35 -8.01
CA SER A 141 1.86 9.61 -7.28
C SER A 141 1.42 10.78 -8.16
N ASN A 142 1.80 10.77 -9.44
CA ASN A 142 1.55 11.86 -10.38
C ASN A 142 0.36 11.58 -11.34
N LEU A 143 -0.46 10.56 -11.06
CA LEU A 143 -1.58 10.17 -11.92
C LEU A 143 -2.92 10.57 -11.30
N ASP A 144 -3.89 10.94 -12.16
CA ASP A 144 -5.28 11.08 -11.75
C ASP A 144 -5.88 9.73 -11.33
N SER A 145 -6.92 9.73 -10.51
CA SER A 145 -7.46 8.52 -9.87
C SER A 145 -7.93 7.45 -10.86
N ARG A 146 -8.58 7.83 -11.97
CA ARG A 146 -9.08 6.87 -12.97
C ARG A 146 -7.95 6.23 -13.78
N LEU A 147 -6.98 7.05 -14.18
CA LEU A 147 -5.80 6.57 -14.91
C LEU A 147 -4.93 5.69 -14.01
N LYS A 148 -4.81 6.04 -12.74
CA LYS A 148 -4.10 5.30 -11.71
C LYS A 148 -4.59 3.86 -11.59
N GLU A 149 -5.90 3.63 -11.47
CA GLU A 149 -6.48 2.28 -11.40
C GLU A 149 -6.09 1.44 -12.61
N LYS A 150 -6.28 1.98 -13.82
CA LYS A 150 -5.94 1.27 -15.06
C LYS A 150 -4.46 0.93 -15.17
N ILE A 151 -3.57 1.89 -14.86
CA ILE A 151 -2.11 1.65 -14.95
C ILE A 151 -1.66 0.65 -13.89
N ARG A 152 -2.24 0.69 -12.70
CA ARG A 152 -1.98 -0.25 -11.61
C ARG A 152 -2.35 -1.69 -12.00
N ASP A 153 -3.54 -1.89 -12.58
CA ASP A 153 -3.98 -3.19 -13.09
C ASP A 153 -3.03 -3.74 -14.15
N GLN A 154 -2.68 -2.92 -15.14
CA GLN A 154 -1.75 -3.32 -16.19
C GLN A 154 -0.36 -3.67 -15.64
N MET A 155 0.17 -2.86 -14.73
CA MET A 155 1.47 -3.13 -14.11
C MET A 155 1.46 -4.43 -13.33
N LEU A 156 0.42 -4.68 -12.52
CA LEU A 156 0.30 -5.93 -11.76
C LEU A 156 0.20 -7.14 -12.69
N HIS A 157 -0.58 -7.04 -13.77
CA HIS A 157 -0.70 -8.08 -14.78
C HIS A 157 0.66 -8.44 -15.40
N ILE A 158 1.43 -7.43 -15.85
CA ILE A 158 2.78 -7.62 -16.39
C ILE A 158 3.71 -8.31 -15.38
N LEU A 159 3.73 -7.82 -14.13
CA LEU A 159 4.58 -8.41 -13.09
C LEU A 159 4.25 -9.89 -12.87
N ARG A 160 2.95 -10.23 -12.85
CA ARG A 160 2.49 -11.62 -12.64
C ARG A 160 2.75 -12.51 -13.85
N GLU A 161 2.38 -12.08 -15.05
CA GLU A 161 2.53 -12.86 -16.27
C GLU A 161 4.00 -13.18 -16.57
N HIS A 162 4.88 -12.21 -16.33
CA HIS A 162 6.31 -12.39 -16.55
C HIS A 162 7.07 -12.90 -15.30
N ASN A 163 6.35 -13.25 -14.22
CA ASN A 163 6.91 -13.75 -12.96
C ASN A 163 8.04 -12.84 -12.41
N ILE A 164 7.80 -11.51 -12.44
CA ILE A 164 8.75 -10.51 -12.02
C ILE A 164 8.53 -10.17 -10.55
N SER A 165 9.56 -10.30 -9.73
CA SER A 165 9.52 -9.86 -8.33
C SER A 165 9.56 -8.33 -8.26
N ALA A 166 8.78 -7.73 -7.35
CA ALA A 166 8.79 -6.26 -7.21
C ALA A 166 8.79 -5.81 -5.75
N LEU A 167 9.53 -4.75 -5.49
CA LEU A 167 9.45 -3.99 -4.25
C LEU A 167 8.88 -2.60 -4.56
N LEU A 168 7.66 -2.37 -4.12
CA LEU A 168 6.93 -1.12 -4.28
C LEU A 168 7.05 -0.26 -3.04
N VAL A 169 7.34 1.00 -3.20
CA VAL A 169 7.23 2.02 -2.15
C VAL A 169 6.06 2.93 -2.45
N THR A 170 5.20 3.13 -1.47
CA THR A 170 4.05 4.03 -1.58
C THR A 170 3.67 4.59 -0.21
N HIS A 171 2.94 5.69 -0.20
CA HIS A 171 2.26 6.22 0.97
C HIS A 171 0.76 5.95 0.93
N ASP A 172 0.25 5.35 -0.15
CA ASP A 172 -1.15 5.05 -0.37
C ASP A 172 -1.47 3.60 0.03
N PRO A 173 -2.31 3.39 1.07
CA PRO A 173 -2.67 2.05 1.53
C PRO A 173 -3.48 1.26 0.50
N GLU A 174 -4.29 1.92 -0.34
CA GLU A 174 -5.07 1.23 -1.38
C GLU A 174 -4.15 0.64 -2.46
N GLU A 175 -3.11 1.40 -2.86
CA GLU A 175 -2.08 0.87 -3.77
C GLU A 175 -1.39 -0.35 -3.19
N ALA A 176 -0.94 -0.23 -1.93
CA ALA A 176 -0.24 -1.32 -1.26
C ALA A 176 -1.13 -2.57 -1.13
N MET A 177 -2.39 -2.40 -0.73
CA MET A 177 -3.35 -3.51 -0.59
C MET A 177 -3.68 -4.17 -1.91
N PHE A 178 -3.80 -3.40 -2.99
CA PHE A 178 -4.13 -3.92 -4.31
C PHE A 178 -2.96 -4.67 -4.96
N MET A 179 -1.76 -4.09 -4.88
CA MET A 179 -0.60 -4.57 -5.63
C MET A 179 0.12 -5.76 -4.98
N SER A 180 0.02 -5.92 -3.65
CA SER A 180 1.04 -6.68 -2.93
C SER A 180 0.54 -7.97 -2.31
N ASP A 181 1.41 -8.98 -2.33
CA ASP A 181 1.24 -10.21 -1.55
C ASP A 181 1.52 -9.96 -0.07
N LYS A 182 2.47 -9.07 0.22
CA LYS A 182 2.83 -8.65 1.58
C LYS A 182 3.11 -7.15 1.63
N ILE A 183 2.81 -6.56 2.77
CA ILE A 183 3.06 -5.16 3.05
C ILE A 183 3.90 -5.05 4.31
N GLY A 184 4.95 -4.22 4.25
CA GLY A 184 5.70 -3.77 5.41
C GLY A 184 5.31 -2.34 5.76
N VAL A 185 4.75 -2.13 6.94
CA VAL A 185 4.44 -0.78 7.42
C VAL A 185 5.66 -0.21 8.13
N LEU A 186 6.22 0.83 7.53
CA LEU A 186 7.42 1.51 8.01
C LEU A 186 7.04 2.77 8.81
N ASN A 187 7.54 2.87 10.02
CA ASN A 187 7.39 4.05 10.86
C ASN A 187 8.73 4.41 11.51
N ASN A 188 9.17 5.65 11.37
CA ASN A 188 10.44 6.15 11.92
C ASN A 188 11.65 5.22 11.66
N GLY A 189 11.77 4.70 10.44
CA GLY A 189 12.88 3.81 10.02
C GLY A 189 12.75 2.36 10.48
N VAL A 190 11.67 1.98 11.15
CA VAL A 190 11.43 0.64 11.67
C VAL A 190 10.20 0.02 10.99
N VAL A 191 10.29 -1.24 10.59
CA VAL A 191 9.12 -2.01 10.11
C VAL A 191 8.31 -2.47 11.33
N GLU A 192 7.19 -1.79 11.62
CA GLU A 192 6.33 -2.14 12.75
C GLU A 192 5.57 -3.44 12.56
N GLN A 193 5.06 -3.66 11.34
CA GLN A 193 4.37 -4.90 10.98
C GLN A 193 4.69 -5.27 9.54
N PHE A 194 4.82 -6.57 9.30
CA PHE A 194 4.99 -7.16 7.98
C PHE A 194 4.05 -8.37 7.86
N GLY A 195 3.24 -8.42 6.83
CA GLY A 195 2.26 -9.49 6.64
C GLY A 195 1.43 -9.30 5.36
N SER A 196 0.43 -10.17 5.18
CA SER A 196 -0.53 -10.00 4.09
C SER A 196 -1.40 -8.75 4.30
N PRO A 197 -1.97 -8.16 3.23
CA PRO A 197 -2.93 -7.05 3.35
C PRO A 197 -4.06 -7.35 4.35
N ILE A 198 -4.62 -8.56 4.30
CA ILE A 198 -5.69 -9.00 5.20
C ILE A 198 -5.23 -9.01 6.67
N ASP A 199 -4.01 -9.49 6.95
CA ASP A 199 -3.50 -9.50 8.32
C ASP A 199 -3.28 -8.09 8.88
N LEU A 200 -2.79 -7.16 8.05
CA LEU A 200 -2.60 -5.78 8.48
C LEU A 200 -3.93 -5.06 8.73
N TYR A 201 -4.93 -5.35 7.88
CA TYR A 201 -6.26 -4.76 8.00
C TYR A 201 -7.05 -5.31 9.19
N LEU A 202 -7.12 -6.65 9.34
CA LEU A 202 -7.93 -7.32 10.37
C LEU A 202 -7.23 -7.50 11.71
N ARG A 203 -5.89 -7.52 11.72
CA ARG A 203 -5.06 -7.81 12.91
C ARG A 203 -3.92 -6.80 13.06
N PRO A 204 -4.21 -5.49 13.06
CA PRO A 204 -3.19 -4.47 13.23
C PRO A 204 -2.51 -4.61 14.60
N LYS A 205 -1.19 -4.45 14.65
CA LYS A 205 -0.41 -4.51 15.91
C LYS A 205 -0.54 -3.24 16.75
N SER A 206 -0.89 -2.11 16.13
CA SER A 206 -1.05 -0.81 16.79
C SER A 206 -2.20 -0.01 16.17
N ALA A 207 -2.67 1.00 16.91
CA ALA A 207 -3.66 1.96 16.41
C ALA A 207 -3.13 2.70 15.16
N PHE A 208 -1.84 3.04 15.15
CA PHE A 208 -1.19 3.65 13.98
C PHE A 208 -1.37 2.80 12.71
N ILE A 209 -1.14 1.49 12.80
CA ILE A 209 -1.34 0.60 11.64
C ILE A 209 -2.82 0.52 11.26
N ALA A 210 -3.72 0.44 12.24
CA ALA A 210 -5.16 0.42 11.96
C ALA A 210 -5.63 1.67 11.22
N GLU A 211 -5.17 2.83 11.64
CA GLU A 211 -5.47 4.15 11.05
C GLU A 211 -4.92 4.28 9.62
N PHE A 212 -3.77 3.68 9.35
CA PHE A 212 -3.16 3.70 8.02
C PHE A 212 -4.06 3.03 6.96
N PHE A 213 -4.79 1.98 7.33
CA PHE A 213 -5.63 1.20 6.42
C PHE A 213 -7.11 1.59 6.44
N GLY A 214 -7.48 2.70 7.06
CA GLY A 214 -8.84 3.22 7.04
C GLY A 214 -9.16 4.06 8.26
N GLU A 215 -10.26 4.77 8.17
CA GLU A 215 -10.76 5.62 9.24
C GLU A 215 -11.20 4.79 10.44
N ILE A 216 -10.84 5.23 11.64
CA ILE A 216 -11.09 4.51 12.89
C ILE A 216 -11.66 5.42 13.97
N ASN A 217 -12.43 4.82 14.87
CA ASN A 217 -12.82 5.39 16.15
C ASN A 217 -11.94 4.80 17.26
N LEU A 218 -11.45 5.64 18.15
CA LEU A 218 -10.60 5.22 19.27
C LEU A 218 -11.33 5.42 20.59
N PHE A 219 -11.35 4.38 21.43
CA PHE A 219 -11.97 4.43 22.77
C PHE A 219 -11.01 3.86 23.80
N GLU A 220 -10.96 4.52 24.96
CA GLU A 220 -10.28 3.94 26.11
C GLU A 220 -11.16 2.87 26.76
N GLY A 221 -10.56 1.78 27.19
CA GLY A 221 -11.22 0.70 27.90
C GLY A 221 -10.44 0.20 29.10
N SER A 222 -11.17 -0.30 30.09
CA SER A 222 -10.63 -1.02 31.24
C SER A 222 -10.85 -2.51 31.08
N VAL A 223 -9.83 -3.30 31.44
CA VAL A 223 -9.85 -4.77 31.33
C VAL A 223 -10.22 -5.38 32.67
N ASP A 224 -11.26 -6.21 32.68
CA ASP A 224 -11.67 -6.98 33.85
C ASP A 224 -12.13 -8.39 33.42
N GLY A 225 -11.53 -9.43 33.98
CA GLY A 225 -11.93 -10.83 33.77
C GLY A 225 -12.03 -11.31 32.32
N GLY A 226 -11.25 -10.74 31.39
CA GLY A 226 -11.34 -11.06 29.95
C GLY A 226 -12.41 -10.25 29.21
N LEU A 227 -13.03 -9.31 29.88
CA LEU A 227 -13.93 -8.30 29.32
C LEU A 227 -13.23 -6.97 29.26
N VAL A 228 -13.59 -6.17 28.26
CA VAL A 228 -13.12 -4.78 28.09
C VAL A 228 -14.32 -3.85 28.19
N ASN A 229 -14.37 -3.07 29.25
CA ASN A 229 -15.42 -2.09 29.49
C ASN A 229 -15.05 -0.75 28.88
N THR A 230 -15.92 -0.20 28.06
CA THR A 230 -15.77 1.10 27.38
C THR A 230 -17.03 1.92 27.50
N VAL A 231 -16.96 3.15 27.01
CA VAL A 231 -18.15 4.01 26.88
C VAL A 231 -19.22 3.43 25.95
N LEU A 232 -18.85 2.57 25.00
CA LEU A 232 -19.80 1.96 24.06
C LEU A 232 -20.42 0.67 24.59
N GLY A 233 -19.98 0.19 25.74
CA GLY A 233 -20.39 -1.08 26.33
C GLY A 233 -19.22 -2.01 26.61
N THR A 234 -19.53 -3.28 26.88
CA THR A 234 -18.55 -4.29 27.27
C THR A 234 -18.27 -5.24 26.13
N PHE A 235 -16.99 -5.40 25.80
CA PHE A 235 -16.50 -6.24 24.71
C PHE A 235 -15.79 -7.48 25.27
N LYS A 236 -16.03 -8.63 24.67
CA LYS A 236 -15.32 -9.85 25.02
C LYS A 236 -13.94 -9.85 24.36
N CYS A 237 -12.89 -10.02 25.14
CA CYS A 237 -11.55 -10.13 24.60
C CYS A 237 -11.11 -11.59 24.48
N SER A 238 -10.72 -12.01 23.29
CA SER A 238 -10.23 -13.39 23.04
C SER A 238 -8.79 -13.62 23.52
N LYS A 239 -8.04 -12.54 23.82
CA LYS A 239 -6.65 -12.60 24.30
C LYS A 239 -6.58 -12.28 25.78
N LYS A 240 -5.75 -12.99 26.54
CA LYS A 240 -5.37 -12.54 27.89
C LYS A 240 -4.59 -11.24 27.78
N LEU A 241 -5.16 -10.18 28.29
CA LEU A 241 -4.54 -8.87 28.34
C LEU A 241 -3.90 -8.70 29.72
N ASN A 242 -2.59 -8.41 29.73
CA ASN A 242 -1.82 -8.18 30.97
C ASN A 242 -1.82 -6.70 31.40
N LYS A 243 -2.74 -5.88 30.83
CA LYS A 243 -2.84 -4.44 31.11
C LYS A 243 -4.26 -4.12 31.55
N ASN A 244 -4.38 -3.25 32.55
CA ASN A 244 -5.68 -2.80 33.07
C ASN A 244 -6.33 -1.73 32.18
N LYS A 245 -5.56 -1.05 31.31
CA LYS A 245 -6.05 -0.07 30.34
C LYS A 245 -5.65 -0.47 28.93
N VAL A 246 -6.58 -0.34 28.00
CA VAL A 246 -6.40 -0.63 26.58
C VAL A 246 -7.09 0.44 25.74
N THR A 247 -6.60 0.61 24.51
CA THR A 247 -7.30 1.37 23.48
C THR A 247 -8.02 0.40 22.56
N ILE A 248 -9.33 0.60 22.37
CA ILE A 248 -10.14 -0.13 21.42
C ILE A 248 -10.18 0.65 20.13
N VAL A 249 -9.96 -0.04 19.03
CA VAL A 249 -10.06 0.47 17.66
C VAL A 249 -11.31 -0.11 17.03
N ILE A 250 -12.21 0.77 16.55
CA ILE A 250 -13.41 0.37 15.81
C ILE A 250 -13.37 1.10 14.46
N ARG A 251 -13.40 0.34 13.37
CA ARG A 251 -13.46 0.91 12.04
C ARG A 251 -14.83 1.55 11.77
N ASN A 252 -14.85 2.62 10.99
CA ASN A 252 -16.10 3.34 10.70
C ASN A 252 -17.14 2.45 10.02
N GLU A 253 -16.72 1.54 9.14
CA GLU A 253 -17.57 0.58 8.44
C GLU A 253 -18.06 -0.58 9.32
N ALA A 254 -17.46 -0.78 10.50
CA ALA A 254 -17.89 -1.78 11.46
C ALA A 254 -19.08 -1.31 12.32
N ILE A 255 -19.39 -0.01 12.28
CA ILE A 255 -20.51 0.56 13.03
C ILE A 255 -21.78 0.46 12.20
N LYS A 256 -22.77 -0.24 12.73
CA LYS A 256 -24.12 -0.32 12.16
C LYS A 256 -25.08 0.62 12.91
N LEU A 257 -25.88 1.33 12.15
CA LEU A 257 -26.86 2.30 12.68
C LEU A 257 -28.28 1.78 12.47
N TYR A 258 -29.12 1.92 13.48
CA TYR A 258 -30.52 1.56 13.45
C TYR A 258 -31.37 2.75 13.89
N ALA A 259 -32.50 2.95 13.24
CA ALA A 259 -33.45 3.99 13.66
C ALA A 259 -34.12 3.59 14.99
N VAL A 260 -34.42 4.56 15.83
CA VAL A 260 -34.94 4.38 17.20
C VAL A 260 -36.31 3.68 17.27
N ASN A 261 -37.03 3.55 16.17
CA ASN A 261 -38.36 2.95 16.06
C ASN A 261 -38.36 1.41 16.12
N LYS A 262 -37.20 0.74 16.11
CA LYS A 262 -37.08 -0.71 16.32
C LYS A 262 -36.87 -1.00 17.79
N ALA A 263 -37.62 -1.97 18.34
CA ALA A 263 -37.42 -2.42 19.70
C ALA A 263 -36.00 -2.94 19.90
N MET A 264 -35.28 -2.43 20.89
CA MET A 264 -33.87 -2.82 21.14
C MET A 264 -33.69 -4.33 21.34
N SER A 265 -34.72 -5.05 21.79
CA SER A 265 -34.73 -6.51 21.95
C SER A 265 -34.57 -7.29 20.63
N GLU A 266 -34.96 -6.70 19.49
CA GLU A 266 -34.82 -7.35 18.17
C GLU A 266 -33.41 -7.23 17.57
N ILE A 267 -32.64 -6.28 18.06
CA ILE A 267 -31.29 -5.96 17.51
C ILE A 267 -30.21 -6.84 18.16
N VAL A 268 -30.44 -7.32 19.37
CA VAL A 268 -29.42 -7.99 20.21
C VAL A 268 -29.08 -9.42 19.74
N ASN A 269 -29.91 -10.08 18.94
CA ASN A 269 -29.80 -11.53 18.68
C ASN A 269 -29.25 -11.95 17.31
N GLU A 270 -28.97 -11.03 16.39
CA GLU A 270 -28.40 -11.40 15.09
C GLU A 270 -26.89 -11.13 15.01
N ASN A 271 -26.11 -12.20 15.05
CA ASN A 271 -24.70 -12.22 14.63
C ASN A 271 -23.62 -11.65 15.58
N GLY A 272 -23.81 -11.67 16.89
CA GLY A 272 -22.71 -11.34 17.82
C GLY A 272 -22.31 -9.86 17.86
N PHE A 273 -23.17 -8.96 17.43
CA PHE A 273 -22.97 -7.52 17.55
C PHE A 273 -23.18 -7.05 19.00
N ILE A 274 -22.33 -6.15 19.44
CA ILE A 274 -22.52 -5.45 20.71
C ILE A 274 -23.36 -4.22 20.41
N VAL A 275 -24.54 -4.16 21.00
CA VAL A 275 -25.42 -3.00 20.92
C VAL A 275 -25.02 -2.01 22.00
N SER A 276 -24.70 -0.78 21.59
CA SER A 276 -24.47 0.30 22.55
C SER A 276 -25.79 0.61 23.28
N PRO A 277 -25.78 0.74 24.60
CA PRO A 277 -26.96 1.15 25.37
C PRO A 277 -27.31 2.62 25.19
N TYR A 278 -26.54 3.35 24.42
CA TYR A 278 -26.69 4.80 24.21
C TYR A 278 -27.19 5.13 22.82
N PHE A 279 -27.99 6.18 22.73
CA PHE A 279 -28.44 6.74 21.46
C PHE A 279 -27.46 7.80 20.96
N GLY A 280 -27.17 7.73 19.67
CA GLY A 280 -26.40 8.75 18.98
C GLY A 280 -27.30 9.70 18.19
N TYR A 281 -26.95 10.97 18.17
CA TYR A 281 -27.58 11.98 17.30
C TYR A 281 -26.72 12.16 16.07
N VAL A 282 -27.36 12.10 14.89
CA VAL A 282 -26.69 12.43 13.63
C VAL A 282 -26.44 13.93 13.60
N MET A 283 -25.18 14.30 13.52
CA MET A 283 -24.76 15.71 13.43
C MET A 283 -24.64 16.15 11.99
N GLU A 284 -24.04 15.32 11.16
CA GLU A 284 -23.74 15.59 9.76
C GLU A 284 -23.68 14.29 8.97
N THR A 285 -24.06 14.36 7.70
CA THR A 285 -23.88 13.28 6.74
C THR A 285 -23.15 13.81 5.52
N ARG A 286 -22.14 13.05 5.03
CA ARG A 286 -21.39 13.39 3.83
C ARG A 286 -21.43 12.24 2.85
N LEU A 287 -21.95 12.49 1.66
CA LEU A 287 -21.94 11.54 0.58
C LEU A 287 -20.52 11.42 0.01
N LEU A 288 -20.00 10.21 -0.01
CA LEU A 288 -18.76 9.83 -0.65
C LEU A 288 -19.08 8.89 -1.83
N ALA A 289 -18.15 8.72 -2.75
CA ALA A 289 -18.35 7.78 -3.85
C ALA A 289 -18.63 6.37 -3.32
N GLY A 290 -19.90 5.89 -3.46
CA GLY A 290 -20.33 4.56 -3.05
C GLY A 290 -20.62 4.36 -1.56
N SER A 291 -20.51 5.37 -0.71
CA SER A 291 -20.81 5.28 0.73
C SER A 291 -21.22 6.63 1.32
N THR A 292 -21.82 6.60 2.50
CA THR A 292 -22.12 7.80 3.28
C THR A 292 -21.35 7.78 4.59
N LEU A 293 -20.57 8.83 4.85
CA LEU A 293 -19.93 9.08 6.14
C LEU A 293 -20.92 9.82 7.04
N ILE A 294 -21.16 9.27 8.23
CA ILE A 294 -22.09 9.82 9.22
C ILE A 294 -21.31 10.23 10.45
N HIS A 295 -21.41 11.51 10.81
CA HIS A 295 -20.89 12.04 12.06
C HIS A 295 -21.98 11.95 13.14
N LEU A 296 -21.66 11.26 14.23
CA LEU A 296 -22.56 11.02 15.34
C LEU A 296 -22.03 11.69 16.60
N SER A 297 -22.92 12.26 17.39
CA SER A 297 -22.67 12.64 18.79
C SER A 297 -23.35 11.65 19.71
N LEU A 298 -22.56 11.00 20.54
CA LEU A 298 -23.02 10.08 21.57
C LEU A 298 -22.82 10.72 22.94
N LYS A 299 -23.90 10.92 23.70
CA LYS A 299 -23.81 11.50 25.05
C LYS A 299 -23.80 10.39 26.11
N VAL A 300 -22.69 10.26 26.84
CA VAL A 300 -22.51 9.29 27.93
C VAL A 300 -22.04 10.04 29.18
N ASN A 301 -22.80 9.94 30.28
CA ASN A 301 -22.44 10.53 31.58
C ASN A 301 -21.98 11.99 31.47
N GLN A 302 -22.74 12.82 30.76
CA GLN A 302 -22.47 14.25 30.48
C GLN A 302 -21.29 14.54 29.55
N THR A 303 -20.58 13.53 29.06
CA THR A 303 -19.52 13.69 28.06
C THR A 303 -20.06 13.37 26.67
N ASN A 304 -19.73 14.24 25.70
CA ASN A 304 -20.07 14.00 24.31
C ASN A 304 -18.88 13.31 23.61
N TYR A 305 -19.16 12.19 22.96
CA TYR A 305 -18.21 11.46 22.13
C TYR A 305 -18.58 11.63 20.67
N HIS A 306 -17.61 11.99 19.85
CA HIS A 306 -17.78 12.01 18.40
C HIS A 306 -17.41 10.64 17.82
N ILE A 307 -18.33 10.06 17.04
CA ILE A 307 -18.16 8.77 16.40
C ILE A 307 -18.43 8.94 14.90
N HIS A 308 -17.64 8.27 14.11
CA HIS A 308 -17.83 8.22 12.67
C HIS A 308 -18.28 6.82 12.27
N ALA A 309 -19.33 6.74 11.49
CA ALA A 309 -19.80 5.52 10.86
C ALA A 309 -19.79 5.69 9.34
N ARG A 310 -19.41 4.63 8.61
CA ARG A 310 -19.45 4.59 7.16
C ARG A 310 -20.42 3.51 6.72
N ILE A 311 -21.48 3.89 6.03
CA ILE A 311 -22.49 2.98 5.51
C ILE A 311 -22.44 2.91 3.98
N PRO A 312 -22.62 1.72 3.37
CA PRO A 312 -22.71 1.58 1.92
C PRO A 312 -23.95 2.30 1.37
N GLY A 313 -23.80 2.94 0.21
CA GLY A 313 -24.91 3.60 -0.50
C GLY A 313 -25.32 4.95 0.13
N LEU A 314 -26.53 5.36 -0.22
CA LEU A 314 -27.22 6.56 0.28
C LEU A 314 -28.08 6.23 1.48
#